data_52033068e25ea861fcc4d51f6d24ce43
#
_entry.id   52033068e25ea861fcc4d51f6d24ce43
#
_cell.length_a   1.000
_cell.length_b   1.000
_cell.length_c   1.000
_cell.angle_alpha   90.00
_cell.angle_beta   90.00
_cell.angle_gamma   90.00
#
_symmetry.space_group_name_H-M   'P 1'
#
loop_
_entity.id
_entity.type
_entity.pdbx_description
1 polymer ?
#
loop_
_entity_poly.entity_id
_entity_poly.type
_entity_poly.pdbx_seq_one_letter_code
_entity_poly.pdbx_strand_id
1 'polypeptide(L)'
;MTGAGTITLRERNGGDAGRVHALGPGRHVVGRGPAAAVQLRAVDVSRMHASVTVTADAVEVADLGSKNGVRWIRGGAAVRVGAPVRLGDAGVFEVGGIELEISHPGAQVAAALARVGETTVTRIEAAAVPRHRPDAVVPLIATAVFAAVVVVLLWTG
;
A
#
# COMPACT_ATOMS: atom_id res chain seq x y z
N MET A 1 -0.59 -1.42 22.07
CA MET A 1 -1.48 -0.26 21.85
C MET A 1 -1.10 0.33 20.48
N THR A 2 -1.81 -0.08 19.45
CA THR A 2 -1.56 0.41 18.08
C THR A 2 -2.10 1.84 18.02
N GLY A 3 -1.22 2.82 17.99
CA GLY A 3 -1.59 4.21 17.92
C GLY A 3 -2.35 4.49 16.63
N ALA A 4 -3.65 4.77 16.75
CA ALA A 4 -4.42 5.27 15.62
C ALA A 4 -3.75 6.57 15.15
N GLY A 5 -3.17 6.53 13.96
CA GLY A 5 -2.37 7.63 13.44
C GLY A 5 -3.22 8.87 13.19
N THR A 6 -2.66 10.02 13.43
CA THR A 6 -3.25 11.29 13.02
C THR A 6 -3.20 11.39 11.51
N ILE A 7 -4.33 11.66 10.86
CA ILE A 7 -4.39 11.98 9.45
C ILE A 7 -4.29 13.48 9.22
N THR A 8 -3.90 13.88 8.03
CA THR A 8 -3.96 15.27 7.60
C THR A 8 -4.92 15.43 6.43
N LEU A 9 -5.74 16.46 6.49
CA LEU A 9 -6.60 16.93 5.43
C LEU A 9 -6.04 18.26 4.90
N ARG A 10 -5.66 18.30 3.62
CA ARG A 10 -5.11 19.50 2.97
C ARG A 10 -6.11 20.05 1.97
N GLU A 11 -6.40 21.33 2.04
CA GLU A 11 -7.16 22.04 1.03
C GLU A 11 -6.27 22.28 -0.21
N ARG A 12 -6.67 21.74 -1.37
CA ARG A 12 -5.90 21.84 -2.62
C ARG A 12 -6.23 23.09 -3.42
N ASN A 13 -7.45 23.57 -3.28
CA ASN A 13 -7.96 24.75 -4.00
C ASN A 13 -8.84 25.59 -3.06
N GLY A 14 -9.43 26.68 -3.59
CA GLY A 14 -10.28 27.58 -2.82
C GLY A 14 -9.52 28.72 -2.14
N GLY A 15 -10.23 29.47 -1.29
CA GLY A 15 -9.67 30.65 -0.63
C GLY A 15 -8.59 30.36 0.40
N ASP A 16 -8.62 29.19 1.00
CA ASP A 16 -7.65 28.72 2.03
C ASP A 16 -6.74 27.59 1.48
N ALA A 17 -6.46 27.57 0.17
CA ALA A 17 -5.62 26.57 -0.48
C ALA A 17 -4.27 26.43 0.24
N GLY A 18 -3.87 25.19 0.50
CA GLY A 18 -2.67 24.85 1.26
C GLY A 18 -2.88 24.71 2.77
N ARG A 19 -4.06 25.08 3.30
CA ARG A 19 -4.39 24.88 4.70
C ARG A 19 -4.46 23.39 5.03
N VAL A 20 -3.90 23.02 6.17
CA VAL A 20 -3.83 21.63 6.64
C VAL A 20 -4.59 21.51 7.96
N HIS A 21 -5.45 20.52 8.04
CA HIS A 21 -6.20 20.15 9.24
C HIS A 21 -5.72 18.78 9.73
N ALA A 22 -5.26 18.70 10.97
CA ALA A 22 -4.90 17.44 11.60
C ALA A 22 -6.13 16.83 12.27
N LEU A 23 -6.46 15.59 11.96
CA LEU A 23 -7.58 14.86 12.52
C LEU A 23 -7.09 13.61 13.23
N GLY A 24 -7.42 13.52 14.52
CA GLY A 24 -7.21 12.30 15.30
C GLY A 24 -8.26 11.23 15.00
N PRO A 25 -8.18 10.08 15.67
CA PRO A 25 -9.20 9.05 15.57
C PRO A 25 -10.59 9.56 15.96
N GLY A 26 -11.61 9.08 15.26
CA GLY A 26 -12.99 9.44 15.50
C GLY A 26 -13.70 10.06 14.30
N ARG A 27 -14.91 10.55 14.53
CA ARG A 27 -15.74 11.18 13.50
C ARG A 27 -15.63 12.70 13.56
N HIS A 28 -15.30 13.31 12.44
CA HIS A 28 -15.14 14.75 12.28
C HIS A 28 -16.11 15.28 11.22
N VAL A 29 -16.75 16.40 11.51
CA VAL A 29 -17.63 17.08 10.57
C VAL A 29 -16.80 18.05 9.73
N VAL A 30 -17.03 18.02 8.42
CA VAL A 30 -16.49 18.96 7.43
C VAL A 30 -17.63 19.85 6.95
N GLY A 31 -17.47 21.17 6.96
CA GLY A 31 -18.50 22.08 6.52
C GLY A 31 -18.14 23.54 6.78
N ARG A 32 -19.03 24.46 6.38
CA ARG A 32 -18.81 25.91 6.62
C ARG A 32 -19.30 26.41 8.00
N GLY A 33 -20.04 25.56 8.73
CA GLY A 33 -20.60 25.92 10.02
C GLY A 33 -19.52 25.99 11.12
N PRO A 34 -19.77 26.79 12.17
CA PRO A 34 -18.80 26.96 13.26
C PRO A 34 -18.60 25.69 14.10
N ALA A 35 -19.54 24.76 14.03
CA ALA A 35 -19.44 23.47 14.73
C ALA A 35 -18.66 22.41 13.92
N ALA A 36 -18.23 22.72 12.69
CA ALA A 36 -17.42 21.80 11.89
C ALA A 36 -15.98 21.76 12.41
N ALA A 37 -15.46 20.55 12.61
CA ALA A 37 -14.07 20.34 12.99
C ALA A 37 -13.12 20.80 11.87
N VAL A 38 -13.54 20.63 10.61
CA VAL A 38 -12.87 21.18 9.43
C VAL A 38 -13.78 22.25 8.85
N GLN A 39 -13.49 23.49 9.15
CA GLN A 39 -14.30 24.61 8.68
C GLN A 39 -13.79 25.13 7.33
N LEU A 40 -14.62 24.95 6.29
CA LEU A 40 -14.35 25.42 4.93
C LEU A 40 -15.09 26.74 4.64
N ARG A 41 -14.37 27.72 4.11
CA ARG A 41 -14.90 29.06 3.84
C ARG A 41 -15.39 29.21 2.41
N ALA A 42 -16.45 28.49 2.02
CA ALA A 42 -17.05 28.62 0.71
C ALA A 42 -18.59 28.60 0.80
N VAL A 43 -19.23 29.38 -0.06
CA VAL A 43 -20.70 29.53 -0.07
C VAL A 43 -21.41 28.25 -0.50
N ASP A 44 -20.76 27.45 -1.34
CA ASP A 44 -21.27 26.18 -1.86
C ASP A 44 -21.10 25.00 -0.89
N VAL A 45 -20.45 25.23 0.24
CA VAL A 45 -20.32 24.25 1.31
C VAL A 45 -21.47 24.38 2.29
N SER A 46 -22.20 23.30 2.58
CA SER A 46 -23.24 23.25 3.61
C SER A 46 -22.64 23.43 5.01
N ARG A 47 -23.46 23.86 5.99
CA ARG A 47 -22.99 24.04 7.39
C ARG A 47 -22.42 22.75 7.96
N MET A 48 -23.08 21.62 7.73
CA MET A 48 -22.61 20.25 7.93
C MET A 48 -22.69 19.59 6.56
N HIS A 49 -21.55 19.36 5.91
CA HIS A 49 -21.53 18.90 4.52
C HIS A 49 -21.13 17.43 4.43
N ALA A 50 -20.04 17.07 5.04
CA ALA A 50 -19.52 15.72 5.06
C ALA A 50 -19.07 15.29 6.46
N SER A 51 -18.94 14.00 6.68
CA SER A 51 -18.20 13.47 7.82
C SER A 51 -17.00 12.67 7.36
N VAL A 52 -15.90 12.85 8.07
CA VAL A 52 -14.67 12.08 7.93
C VAL A 52 -14.48 11.26 9.20
N THR A 53 -14.54 9.95 9.09
CA THR A 53 -14.30 9.02 10.20
C THR A 53 -12.92 8.41 10.06
N VAL A 54 -12.09 8.64 11.07
CA VAL A 54 -10.69 8.14 11.12
C VAL A 54 -10.65 6.95 12.05
N THR A 55 -10.21 5.80 11.53
CA THR A 55 -9.92 4.58 12.29
C THR A 55 -8.44 4.24 12.20
N ALA A 56 -8.01 3.15 12.85
CA ALA A 56 -6.61 2.71 12.79
C ALA A 56 -6.17 2.34 11.35
N ASP A 57 -7.10 1.80 10.55
CA ASP A 57 -6.78 1.15 9.28
C ASP A 57 -7.39 1.87 8.07
N ALA A 58 -8.26 2.86 8.27
CA ALA A 58 -8.97 3.50 7.17
C ALA A 58 -9.50 4.87 7.53
N VAL A 59 -9.74 5.65 6.47
CA VAL A 59 -10.51 6.88 6.52
C VAL A 59 -11.79 6.67 5.72
N GLU A 60 -12.93 6.97 6.31
CA GLU A 60 -14.23 6.89 5.66
C GLU A 60 -14.82 8.28 5.48
N VAL A 61 -15.33 8.58 4.30
CA VAL A 61 -15.99 9.84 3.98
C VAL A 61 -17.45 9.58 3.62
N ALA A 62 -18.35 10.33 4.22
CA ALA A 62 -19.80 10.26 3.96
C ALA A 62 -20.40 11.65 3.79
N ASP A 63 -21.35 11.76 2.89
CA ASP A 63 -22.20 12.96 2.72
C ASP A 63 -23.23 13.04 3.87
N LEU A 64 -23.42 14.21 4.44
CA LEU A 64 -24.39 14.46 5.51
C LEU A 64 -25.69 15.08 4.98
N GLY A 65 -26.10 14.77 3.76
CA GLY A 65 -27.26 15.36 3.11
C GLY A 65 -26.99 16.79 2.65
N SER A 66 -25.80 17.02 2.15
CA SER A 66 -25.39 18.34 1.68
C SER A 66 -26.13 18.78 0.41
N LYS A 67 -26.18 20.09 0.16
CA LYS A 67 -26.85 20.65 -1.03
C LYS A 67 -26.20 20.21 -2.33
N ASN A 68 -24.86 20.20 -2.39
CA ASN A 68 -24.10 19.95 -3.61
C ASN A 68 -23.50 18.52 -3.66
N GLY A 69 -23.58 17.77 -2.57
CA GLY A 69 -23.03 16.43 -2.44
C GLY A 69 -21.50 16.42 -2.28
N VAL A 70 -21.01 15.27 -1.91
CA VAL A 70 -19.58 14.96 -1.83
C VAL A 70 -19.18 14.18 -3.08
N ARG A 71 -18.03 14.47 -3.65
CA ARG A 71 -17.48 13.72 -4.79
C ARG A 71 -16.11 13.13 -4.42
N TRP A 72 -15.89 11.90 -4.82
CA TRP A 72 -14.61 11.26 -4.70
C TRP A 72 -13.83 11.40 -6.03
N ILE A 73 -12.61 11.89 -5.96
CA ILE A 73 -11.75 12.05 -7.13
C ILE A 73 -10.90 10.78 -7.29
N ARG A 74 -11.20 10.01 -8.32
CA ARG A 74 -10.50 8.76 -8.62
C ARG A 74 -10.08 8.72 -10.08
N GLY A 75 -8.75 8.61 -10.32
CA GLY A 75 -8.23 8.55 -11.69
C GLY A 75 -8.57 9.77 -12.55
N GLY A 76 -8.71 10.95 -11.95
CA GLY A 76 -9.10 12.19 -12.63
C GLY A 76 -10.61 12.36 -12.84
N ALA A 77 -11.43 11.37 -12.45
CA ALA A 77 -12.89 11.46 -12.52
C ALA A 77 -13.48 11.77 -11.13
N ALA A 78 -14.50 12.63 -11.10
CA ALA A 78 -15.26 12.95 -9.89
C ALA A 78 -16.51 12.07 -9.80
N VAL A 79 -16.55 11.15 -8.82
CA VAL A 79 -17.66 10.24 -8.59
C VAL A 79 -18.45 10.69 -7.36
N ARG A 80 -19.77 10.86 -7.49
CA ARG A 80 -20.61 11.26 -6.36
C ARG A 80 -20.67 10.17 -5.29
N VAL A 81 -20.49 10.58 -4.04
CA VAL A 81 -20.57 9.69 -2.87
C VAL A 81 -22.02 9.51 -2.49
N GLY A 82 -22.62 8.37 -2.83
CA GLY A 82 -24.01 8.01 -2.48
C GLY A 82 -24.13 7.19 -1.19
N ALA A 83 -23.02 6.58 -0.75
CA ALA A 83 -22.88 5.82 0.49
C ALA A 83 -21.49 6.10 1.09
N PRO A 84 -21.24 5.82 2.37
CA PRO A 84 -19.92 6.00 2.97
C PRO A 84 -18.84 5.28 2.15
N VAL A 85 -17.77 6.01 1.79
CA VAL A 85 -16.67 5.52 0.98
C VAL A 85 -15.41 5.45 1.82
N ARG A 86 -14.78 4.26 1.83
CA ARG A 86 -13.45 4.09 2.41
C ARG A 86 -12.41 4.62 1.44
N LEU A 87 -11.64 5.57 1.91
CA LEU A 87 -10.45 6.06 1.23
C LEU A 87 -9.23 5.31 1.82
N GLY A 88 -8.30 4.95 0.93
CA GLY A 88 -7.04 4.37 1.37
C GLY A 88 -6.12 5.43 1.99
N ASP A 89 -4.83 5.12 2.01
CA ASP A 89 -3.77 5.92 2.64
C ASP A 89 -3.61 7.32 2.04
N ALA A 90 -4.08 7.51 0.81
CA ALA A 90 -4.17 8.79 0.14
C ALA A 90 -5.43 8.82 -0.72
N GLY A 91 -6.15 9.92 -0.67
CA GLY A 91 -7.35 10.11 -1.47
C GLY A 91 -7.71 11.58 -1.56
N VAL A 92 -8.40 11.95 -2.63
CA VAL A 92 -8.92 13.29 -2.82
C VAL A 92 -10.44 13.21 -2.93
N PHE A 93 -11.13 14.04 -2.17
CA PHE A 93 -12.57 14.21 -2.29
C PHE A 93 -12.93 15.69 -2.36
N GLU A 94 -14.03 15.98 -2.99
CA GLU A 94 -14.52 17.35 -3.19
C GLU A 94 -15.76 17.62 -2.35
N VAL A 95 -15.79 18.77 -1.73
CA VAL A 95 -16.88 19.28 -0.88
C VAL A 95 -17.22 20.69 -1.33
N GLY A 96 -18.32 20.85 -2.07
CA GLY A 96 -18.77 22.16 -2.54
C GLY A 96 -17.73 22.94 -3.35
N GLY A 97 -17.01 22.24 -4.26
CA GLY A 97 -15.97 22.82 -5.11
C GLY A 97 -14.58 22.89 -4.46
N ILE A 98 -14.45 22.56 -3.18
CA ILE A 98 -13.16 22.49 -2.50
C ILE A 98 -12.64 21.05 -2.51
N GLU A 99 -11.47 20.83 -3.10
CA GLU A 99 -10.77 19.56 -3.07
C GLU A 99 -9.97 19.41 -1.78
N LEU A 100 -10.20 18.30 -1.11
CA LEU A 100 -9.53 17.91 0.14
C LEU A 100 -8.71 16.65 -0.09
N GLU A 101 -7.43 16.75 0.13
CA GLU A 101 -6.48 15.65 0.04
C GLU A 101 -6.24 15.04 1.42
N ILE A 102 -6.46 13.72 1.53
CA ILE A 102 -6.16 12.96 2.75
C ILE A 102 -4.76 12.39 2.63
N SER A 103 -3.98 12.51 3.69
CA SER A 103 -2.73 11.79 3.89
C SER A 103 -2.75 11.09 5.26
N HIS A 104 -2.52 9.79 5.24
CA HIS A 104 -2.46 8.93 6.42
C HIS A 104 -1.06 8.34 6.57
N PRO A 105 -0.13 9.04 7.23
CA PRO A 105 1.27 8.64 7.29
C PRO A 105 1.49 7.27 7.95
N GLY A 106 0.64 6.90 8.92
CA GLY A 106 0.73 5.60 9.57
C GLY A 106 0.41 4.42 8.65
N ALA A 107 -0.59 4.56 7.79
CA ALA A 107 -0.96 3.53 6.82
C ALA A 107 0.11 3.39 5.71
N GLN A 108 0.75 4.48 5.30
CA GLN A 108 1.86 4.45 4.35
C GLN A 108 3.05 3.65 4.87
N VAL A 109 3.39 3.80 6.16
CA VAL A 109 4.46 3.01 6.80
C VAL A 109 4.06 1.54 6.88
N ALA A 110 2.83 1.23 7.28
CA ALA A 110 2.33 -0.15 7.35
C ALA A 110 2.34 -0.83 5.97
N ALA A 111 1.88 -0.12 4.92
CA ALA A 111 1.90 -0.62 3.55
C ALA A 111 3.33 -0.82 3.01
N ALA A 112 4.27 0.06 3.37
CA ALA A 112 5.67 -0.08 3.00
C ALA A 112 6.30 -1.30 3.69
N LEU A 113 6.04 -1.51 4.98
CA LEU A 113 6.52 -2.67 5.74
C LEU A 113 5.93 -3.99 5.21
N ALA A 114 4.64 -4.01 4.86
CA ALA A 114 4.00 -5.18 4.25
C ALA A 114 4.67 -5.56 2.92
N ARG A 115 4.96 -4.59 2.06
CA ARG A 115 5.68 -4.84 0.79
C ARG A 115 7.09 -5.38 0.99
N VAL A 116 7.81 -4.88 1.98
CA VAL A 116 9.16 -5.39 2.32
C VAL A 116 9.07 -6.83 2.83
N GLY A 117 8.06 -7.15 3.66
CA GLY A 117 7.82 -8.51 4.15
C GLY A 117 7.53 -9.52 3.02
N GLU A 118 6.72 -9.15 2.03
CA GLU A 118 6.44 -10.01 0.88
C GLU A 118 7.65 -10.24 -0.01
N THR A 119 8.54 -9.25 -0.15
CA THR A 119 9.74 -9.39 -0.99
C THR A 119 10.79 -10.29 -0.34
N THR A 120 10.78 -10.43 0.99
CA THR A 120 11.78 -11.25 1.71
C THR A 120 11.43 -12.74 1.74
N VAL A 121 10.16 -13.12 1.55
CA VAL A 121 9.73 -14.53 1.61
C VAL A 121 9.82 -15.23 0.24
N THR A 122 9.96 -14.52 -0.87
CA THR A 122 9.82 -15.12 -2.21
C THR A 122 11.12 -15.43 -2.90
N ARG A 123 12.31 -15.44 -2.27
CA ARG A 123 13.47 -15.99 -2.93
C ARG A 123 14.56 -16.53 -2.00
N ILE A 124 14.19 -17.53 -1.21
CA ILE A 124 15.10 -18.65 -1.05
C ILE A 124 14.57 -19.74 -1.99
N GLU A 125 14.63 -19.46 -3.29
CA GLU A 125 14.75 -20.52 -4.25
C GLU A 125 16.03 -21.25 -3.86
N ALA A 126 15.85 -22.44 -3.28
CA ALA A 126 16.95 -23.33 -2.97
C ALA A 126 17.82 -23.36 -4.21
N ALA A 127 19.02 -22.77 -4.11
CA ALA A 127 20.02 -22.94 -5.11
C ALA A 127 20.08 -24.44 -5.33
N ALA A 128 19.64 -24.88 -6.50
CA ALA A 128 19.69 -26.28 -6.87
C ALA A 128 21.13 -26.72 -6.64
N VAL A 129 21.31 -27.50 -5.59
CA VAL A 129 22.60 -28.16 -5.35
C VAL A 129 22.88 -28.83 -6.68
N PRO A 130 23.98 -28.47 -7.39
CA PRO A 130 24.30 -29.13 -8.63
C PRO A 130 24.42 -30.60 -8.29
N ARG A 131 23.45 -31.39 -8.74
CA ARG A 131 23.56 -32.83 -8.65
C ARG A 131 24.79 -33.17 -9.47
N HIS A 132 25.89 -33.39 -8.78
CA HIS A 132 27.08 -33.93 -9.36
C HIS A 132 26.69 -35.26 -10.00
N ARG A 133 26.46 -35.26 -11.32
CA ARG A 133 26.37 -36.49 -12.10
C ARG A 133 27.74 -37.11 -11.99
N PRO A 134 27.91 -38.31 -11.43
CA PRO A 134 29.16 -38.99 -11.51
C PRO A 134 29.40 -39.22 -13.01
N ASP A 135 30.39 -38.52 -13.54
CA ASP A 135 30.80 -38.71 -14.93
C ASP A 135 31.11 -40.17 -15.11
N ALA A 136 30.36 -40.85 -15.99
CA ALA A 136 30.48 -42.27 -16.30
C ALA A 136 31.86 -42.63 -16.92
N VAL A 137 32.76 -41.69 -17.02
CA VAL A 137 34.12 -41.84 -17.58
C VAL A 137 35.12 -42.42 -16.60
N VAL A 138 34.95 -42.24 -15.28
CA VAL A 138 35.87 -42.71 -14.27
C VAL A 138 36.00 -44.24 -14.20
N PRO A 139 34.93 -45.05 -14.31
CA PRO A 139 35.05 -46.51 -14.28
C PRO A 139 35.72 -47.09 -15.54
N LEU A 140 35.64 -46.43 -16.70
CA LEU A 140 36.21 -46.93 -17.94
C LEU A 140 37.76 -46.82 -17.95
N ILE A 141 38.32 -45.78 -17.36
CA ILE A 141 39.78 -45.63 -17.25
C ILE A 141 40.34 -46.63 -16.24
N ALA A 142 39.69 -46.85 -15.13
CA ALA A 142 40.15 -47.80 -14.10
C ALA A 142 40.12 -49.24 -14.63
N THR A 143 39.14 -49.66 -15.41
CA THR A 143 39.08 -51.00 -16.05
C THR A 143 40.14 -51.17 -17.11
N ALA A 144 40.46 -50.16 -17.90
CA ALA A 144 41.49 -50.23 -18.92
C ALA A 144 42.93 -50.38 -18.32
N VAL A 145 43.21 -49.65 -17.24
CA VAL A 145 44.50 -49.78 -16.54
C VAL A 145 44.66 -51.14 -15.87
N PHE A 146 43.63 -51.68 -15.27
CA PHE A 146 43.59 -52.97 -14.62
C PHE A 146 43.85 -54.10 -15.64
N ALA A 147 43.21 -54.07 -16.80
CA ALA A 147 43.38 -55.03 -17.88
C ALA A 147 44.82 -54.99 -18.44
N ALA A 148 45.42 -53.82 -18.62
CA ALA A 148 46.79 -53.70 -19.09
C ALA A 148 47.78 -54.24 -18.09
N VAL A 149 47.64 -54.06 -16.79
CA VAL A 149 48.51 -54.59 -15.74
C VAL A 149 48.48 -56.13 -15.71
N VAL A 150 47.30 -56.74 -15.84
CA VAL A 150 47.09 -58.18 -15.83
C VAL A 150 47.75 -58.82 -17.05
N VAL A 151 47.67 -58.22 -18.23
CA VAL A 151 48.31 -58.72 -19.46
C VAL A 151 49.80 -58.67 -19.32
N VAL A 152 50.38 -57.62 -18.76
CA VAL A 152 51.84 -57.53 -18.54
C VAL A 152 52.31 -58.58 -17.54
N LEU A 153 51.61 -58.84 -16.45
CA LEU A 153 51.96 -59.83 -15.45
C LEU A 153 51.90 -61.28 -16.00
N LEU A 154 50.96 -61.54 -16.92
CA LEU A 154 50.86 -62.86 -17.56
C LEU A 154 51.89 -63.09 -18.64
N TRP A 155 52.56 -62.04 -19.14
CA TRP A 155 53.58 -62.16 -20.18
C TRP A 155 55.01 -62.17 -19.62
N THR A 156 55.23 -61.79 -18.40
CA THR A 156 56.58 -61.71 -17.75
C THR A 156 56.83 -62.79 -16.68
N GLY A 157 55.85 -63.73 -16.50
CA GLY A 157 55.98 -64.87 -15.56
C GLY A 157 56.27 -66.24 -16.25
#